data_88d0f264a4e0328d24d0b457abae2cbb
#
_entry.id   88d0f264a4e0328d24d0b457abae2cbb
#
_cell.length_a   1.000
_cell.length_b   1.000
_cell.length_c   1.000
_cell.angle_alpha   90.00
_cell.angle_beta   90.00
_cell.angle_gamma   90.00
#
_symmetry.space_group_name_H-M   'P 1'
#
loop_
_entity.id
_entity.type
_entity.pdbx_description
1 polymer ?
#
loop_
_entity_poly.entity_id
_entity_poly.type
_entity_poly.pdbx_seq_one_letter_code
_entity_poly.pdbx_strand_id
1 'polypeptide(L)'
;VIFRSYRDGEKIFLSPETSVEAQKDLGSDIIIPLDELLPFQVDEKRLKASFERTHRWELRSLHTHLQNKQNQAMFAVIHGGTNLDLRQESCQR
;
A
#
# COMPACT_ATOMS: atom_id res chain seq x y z
N VAL A 1 8.18 3.45 5.31
CA VAL A 1 7.58 4.55 6.07
C VAL A 1 8.05 4.51 7.52
N ILE A 2 8.49 5.64 8.01
CA ILE A 2 8.92 5.77 9.40
C ILE A 2 8.06 6.84 10.05
N PHE A 3 7.46 6.53 11.20
CA PHE A 3 6.64 7.48 11.93
C PHE A 3 6.78 7.25 13.43
N ARG A 4 6.25 8.16 14.24
CA ARG A 4 6.25 8.03 15.69
C ARG A 4 4.88 7.68 16.20
N SER A 5 4.85 6.76 17.18
CA SER A 5 3.59 6.40 17.84
C SER A 5 3.02 7.61 18.59
N TYR A 6 1.73 7.84 18.46
CA TYR A 6 1.04 8.89 19.20
C TYR A 6 0.94 8.59 20.70
N ARG A 7 1.16 7.33 21.09
CA ARG A 7 1.01 6.90 22.48
C ARG A 7 2.25 7.19 23.31
N ASP A 8 3.45 6.95 22.76
CA ASP A 8 4.70 7.05 23.53
C ASP A 8 5.85 7.71 22.75
N GLY A 9 5.60 8.12 21.51
CA GLY A 9 6.62 8.73 20.66
C GLY A 9 7.63 7.76 20.08
N GLU A 10 7.45 6.45 20.27
CA GLU A 10 8.37 5.46 19.73
C GLU A 10 8.40 5.50 18.21
N LYS A 11 9.59 5.38 17.63
CA LYS A 11 9.75 5.27 16.19
C LYS A 11 9.24 3.94 15.68
N ILE A 12 8.36 3.99 14.69
CA ILE A 12 7.80 2.80 14.06
C ILE A 12 8.20 2.78 12.60
N PHE A 13 8.73 1.65 12.13
CA PHE A 13 9.03 1.41 10.74
C PHE A 13 7.93 0.54 10.13
N LEU A 14 7.30 1.03 9.06
CA LEU A 14 6.24 0.31 8.36
C LEU A 14 6.67 0.07 6.92
N SER A 15 6.73 -1.20 6.53
CA SER A 15 7.00 -1.64 5.17
C SER A 15 5.78 -2.39 4.62
N PRO A 16 5.72 -2.64 3.30
CA PRO A 16 4.65 -3.50 2.77
C PRO A 16 4.56 -4.84 3.48
N GLU A 17 5.69 -5.46 3.79
CA GLU A 17 5.74 -6.76 4.46
C GLU A 17 5.23 -6.66 5.90
N THR A 18 5.71 -5.70 6.68
CA THR A 18 5.28 -5.56 8.08
C THR A 18 3.83 -5.13 8.19
N SER A 19 3.32 -4.35 7.24
CA SER A 19 1.91 -3.98 7.18
C SER A 19 1.02 -5.21 6.98
N VAL A 20 1.38 -6.10 6.05
CA VAL A 20 0.64 -7.34 5.82
C VAL A 20 0.73 -8.26 7.04
N GLU A 21 1.91 -8.41 7.62
CA GLU A 21 2.10 -9.24 8.81
C GLU A 21 1.25 -8.76 9.98
N ALA A 22 1.18 -7.45 10.20
CA ALA A 22 0.35 -6.87 11.25
C ALA A 22 -1.13 -7.18 11.02
N GLN A 23 -1.60 -7.09 9.79
CA GLN A 23 -2.99 -7.41 9.46
C GLN A 23 -3.28 -8.90 9.67
N LYS A 24 -2.32 -9.77 9.39
CA LYS A 24 -2.44 -11.20 9.66
C LYS A 24 -2.49 -11.48 11.16
N ASP A 25 -1.65 -10.81 11.94
CA ASP A 25 -1.64 -10.96 13.39
C ASP A 25 -2.96 -10.51 14.02
N LEU A 26 -3.60 -9.49 13.45
CA LEU A 26 -4.92 -9.04 13.86
C LEU A 26 -6.04 -10.00 13.43
N GLY A 27 -5.78 -10.93 12.54
CA GLY A 27 -6.78 -11.85 12.04
C GLY A 27 -7.79 -11.23 11.09
N SER A 28 -7.41 -10.18 10.38
CA SER A 28 -8.30 -9.50 9.45
C SER A 28 -8.76 -10.42 8.33
N ASP A 29 -10.04 -10.39 7.99
CA ASP A 29 -10.58 -11.18 6.88
C ASP A 29 -10.16 -10.63 5.53
N ILE A 30 -10.06 -9.29 5.43
CA ILE A 30 -9.64 -8.58 4.23
C ILE A 30 -8.36 -7.81 4.55
N ILE A 31 -7.35 -7.98 3.71
CA ILE A 31 -6.05 -7.31 3.83
C ILE A 31 -5.92 -6.29 2.71
N ILE A 32 -5.41 -5.11 3.06
CA ILE A 32 -5.16 -4.02 2.10
C ILE A 32 -3.65 -3.79 2.04
N PRO A 33 -3.06 -3.68 0.83
CA PRO A 33 -1.63 -3.40 0.70
C PRO A 33 -1.28 -2.00 1.17
N LEU A 34 -0.02 -1.82 1.58
CA LEU A 34 0.48 -0.49 1.91
C LEU A 34 0.60 0.35 0.64
N ASP A 35 0.05 1.54 0.66
CA ASP A 35 0.09 2.45 -0.48
C ASP A 35 0.45 3.88 -0.04
N GLU A 36 0.68 4.75 -1.02
CA GLU A 36 0.93 6.17 -0.79
C GLU A 36 -0.17 6.97 -1.50
N LEU A 37 -0.96 7.70 -0.71
CA LEU A 37 -2.00 8.57 -1.23
C LEU A 37 -1.51 10.01 -1.19
N LEU A 38 -1.41 10.65 -2.35
CA LEU A 38 -0.97 12.03 -2.47
C LEU A 38 -2.16 12.99 -2.41
N PRO A 39 -1.93 14.24 -1.94
CA PRO A 39 -2.93 15.29 -2.04
C PRO A 39 -3.34 15.54 -3.49
N PHE A 40 -4.54 16.08 -3.69
CA PHE A 40 -5.05 16.39 -5.03
C PHE A 40 -4.10 17.32 -5.81
N GLN A 41 -3.53 18.31 -5.13
CA GLN A 41 -2.66 19.32 -5.76
C GLN A 41 -1.20 18.93 -5.61
N VAL A 42 -0.72 18.04 -6.49
CA VAL A 42 0.70 17.68 -6.60
C VAL A 42 1.11 17.79 -8.06
N ASP A 43 2.41 18.02 -8.30
CA ASP A 43 2.92 18.04 -9.68
C ASP A 43 2.88 16.63 -10.29
N GLU A 44 2.90 16.59 -11.62
CA GLU A 44 2.81 15.34 -12.38
C GLU A 44 3.98 14.40 -12.11
N LYS A 45 5.18 14.95 -11.94
CA LYS A 45 6.38 14.16 -11.66
C LYS A 45 6.25 13.42 -10.34
N ARG A 46 5.77 14.10 -9.30
CA ARG A 46 5.56 13.47 -7.98
C ARG A 46 4.45 12.43 -8.04
N LEU A 47 3.39 12.72 -8.79
CA LEU A 47 2.28 11.77 -8.97
C LEU A 47 2.77 10.48 -9.61
N LYS A 48 3.58 10.56 -10.66
CA LYS A 48 4.14 9.38 -11.33
C LYS A 48 5.10 8.61 -10.43
N ALA A 49 5.94 9.32 -9.69
CA ALA A 49 6.86 8.66 -8.75
C ALA A 49 6.11 7.88 -7.67
N SER A 50 5.06 8.47 -7.12
CA SER A 50 4.20 7.83 -6.14
C SER A 50 3.45 6.64 -6.73
N PHE A 51 2.94 6.78 -7.96
CA PHE A 51 2.27 5.72 -8.69
C PHE A 51 3.16 4.48 -8.83
N GLU A 52 4.41 4.66 -9.27
CA GLU A 52 5.35 3.55 -9.41
C GLU A 52 5.70 2.92 -8.06
N ARG A 53 5.92 3.75 -7.03
CA ARG A 53 6.23 3.27 -5.68
C ARG A 53 5.10 2.43 -5.12
N THR A 54 3.88 2.91 -5.24
CA THR A 54 2.70 2.21 -4.74
C THR A 54 2.51 0.86 -5.41
N HIS A 55 2.76 0.77 -6.72
CA HIS A 55 2.66 -0.52 -7.42
C HIS A 55 3.73 -1.50 -6.97
N ARG A 56 4.96 -1.02 -6.71
CA ARG A 56 6.00 -1.88 -6.14
C ARG A 56 5.60 -2.37 -4.76
N TRP A 57 5.01 -1.50 -3.94
CA TRP A 57 4.56 -1.86 -2.60
C TRP A 57 3.40 -2.86 -2.62
N GLU A 58 2.49 -2.70 -3.57
CA GLU A 58 1.40 -3.67 -3.75
C GLU A 58 1.92 -5.05 -4.11
N LEU A 59 2.90 -5.12 -5.01
CA LEU A 59 3.51 -6.39 -5.39
C LEU A 59 4.21 -7.05 -4.20
N ARG A 60 4.97 -6.28 -3.42
CA ARG A 60 5.61 -6.78 -2.21
C ARG A 60 4.58 -7.26 -1.17
N SER A 61 3.50 -6.52 -1.02
CA SER A 61 2.42 -6.89 -0.11
C SER A 61 1.77 -8.19 -0.55
N LEU A 62 1.52 -8.35 -1.83
CA LEU A 62 0.94 -9.58 -2.39
C LEU A 62 1.85 -10.79 -2.15
N HIS A 63 3.14 -10.64 -2.40
CA HIS A 63 4.10 -11.72 -2.16
C HIS A 63 4.09 -12.16 -0.71
N THR A 64 4.09 -11.22 0.24
CA THR A 64 4.05 -11.54 1.66
C THR A 64 2.73 -12.22 2.04
N HIS A 65 1.62 -11.75 1.50
CA HIS A 65 0.32 -12.37 1.75
C HIS A 65 0.27 -13.81 1.27
N LEU A 66 0.79 -14.08 0.07
CA LEU A 66 0.73 -15.42 -0.54
C LEU A 66 1.63 -16.44 0.17
N GLN A 67 2.64 -16.00 0.94
CA GLN A 67 3.47 -16.90 1.73
C GLN A 67 2.69 -17.59 2.86
N ASN A 68 1.63 -16.95 3.35
CA ASN A 68 0.77 -17.51 4.40
C ASN A 68 -0.65 -16.97 4.23
N LYS A 69 -1.30 -17.43 3.18
CA LYS A 69 -2.59 -16.88 2.76
C LYS A 69 -3.69 -17.07 3.78
N GLN A 70 -3.74 -18.23 4.44
CA GLN A 70 -4.82 -18.59 5.37
C GLN A 70 -6.20 -18.42 4.69
N ASN A 71 -7.23 -17.97 5.45
CA ASN A 71 -8.58 -17.68 4.93
C ASN A 71 -8.79 -16.19 4.71
N GLN A 72 -7.71 -15.47 4.39
CA GLN A 72 -7.73 -14.01 4.22
C GLN A 72 -7.68 -13.65 2.74
N ALA A 73 -8.43 -12.62 2.35
CA ALA A 73 -8.41 -12.08 1.00
C ALA A 73 -7.64 -10.75 0.98
N MET A 74 -6.90 -10.50 -0.10
CA MET A 74 -6.25 -9.22 -0.30
C MET A 74 -6.95 -8.46 -1.43
N PHE A 75 -7.31 -7.20 -1.17
CA PHE A 75 -7.91 -6.31 -2.15
C PHE A 75 -6.86 -5.31 -2.60
N ALA A 76 -6.69 -5.18 -3.91
CA ALA A 76 -5.82 -4.17 -4.49
C ALA A 76 -6.54 -2.83 -4.59
N VAL A 77 -5.75 -1.75 -4.69
CA VAL A 77 -6.26 -0.39 -4.83
C VAL A 77 -5.80 0.18 -6.16
N ILE A 78 -6.73 0.77 -6.91
CA ILE A 78 -6.41 1.43 -8.17
C ILE A 78 -5.91 2.85 -7.88
N HIS A 79 -4.76 3.21 -8.41
CA HIS A 79 -4.10 4.48 -8.19
C HIS A 79 -4.10 5.37 -9.43
N GLY A 80 -3.59 6.58 -9.31
CA GLY A 80 -3.48 7.54 -10.40
C GLY A 80 -4.16 8.89 -10.11
N GLY A 81 -4.64 9.10 -8.89
CA GLY A 81 -5.33 10.32 -8.50
C GLY A 81 -6.55 10.56 -9.39
N THR A 82 -6.63 11.74 -9.99
CA THR A 82 -7.70 12.09 -10.94
C THR A 82 -7.28 11.94 -12.40
N ASN A 83 -6.08 11.43 -12.66
CA ASN A 83 -5.59 11.21 -14.02
C ASN A 83 -6.16 9.89 -14.56
N LEU A 84 -7.07 9.97 -15.51
CA LEU A 84 -7.77 8.79 -16.04
C LEU A 84 -6.84 7.79 -16.71
N ASP A 85 -5.81 8.27 -17.42
CA ASP A 85 -4.84 7.39 -18.08
C ASP A 85 -4.03 6.60 -17.07
N LEU A 86 -3.59 7.23 -15.98
CA LEU A 86 -2.87 6.55 -14.91
C LEU A 86 -3.78 5.55 -14.19
N ARG A 87 -5.03 5.89 -13.96
CA ARG A 87 -5.98 4.98 -13.31
C ARG A 87 -6.22 3.74 -14.16
N GLN A 88 -6.32 3.90 -15.48
CA GLN A 88 -6.48 2.79 -16.40
C GLN A 88 -5.24 1.90 -16.41
N GLU A 89 -4.05 2.48 -16.45
CA GLU A 89 -2.79 1.75 -16.35
C GLU A 89 -2.68 1.00 -15.02
N SER A 90 -3.07 1.62 -13.92
CA SER A 90 -3.09 0.98 -12.61
C SER A 90 -3.98 -0.26 -12.60
N CYS A 91 -5.14 -0.17 -13.21
CA CYS A 91 -6.08 -1.28 -13.30
C CYS A 91 -5.50 -2.49 -14.04
N GLN A 92 -4.59 -2.25 -15.01
CA GLN A 92 -3.97 -3.30 -15.82
C GLN A 92 -2.75 -3.94 -15.17
N ARG A 93 -2.19 -3.32 -14.14
CA ARG A 93 -1.05 -3.86 -13.41
C ARG A 93 -1.51 -4.81 -12.31
#